data_4cf56dc07e73cbf7cc0d90015235a9e0
#
_entry.id   4cf56dc07e73cbf7cc0d90015235a9e0
#
_cell.length_a   1.000
_cell.length_b   1.000
_cell.length_c   1.000
_cell.angle_alpha   90.00
_cell.angle_beta   90.00
_cell.angle_gamma   90.00
#
_symmetry.space_group_name_H-M   'P 1'
#
loop_
_entity.id
_entity.type
_entity.pdbx_description
1 polymer ?
#
loop_
_entity_poly.entity_id
_entity_poly.type
_entity_poly.pdbx_seq_one_letter_code
_entity_poly.pdbx_strand_id
1 'polypeptide(L)'
;MSEHKIKRVLIAGATGYLGKYAAKAFKDRGYWVRVLTRSRERLFEPGPFTAPALEAEDIDDIFVGEISQPDTLTGLMDGIDIVYSSVGISRQRDGLTFEQVDYQCNRNLMDLCQSSNISRFVYVSMQGADNIMDLAITQAHERVVSDLRQSGLNYRIVRPCGYFSDMGVLYDMAAKGRSFLVGPGHNKMNPIHGRDLAEVCVDTAEGDEVEVEAGGPDIMTQREAAELAFEVAGKPIKITVIPMWLARGLVKIIGLLSTQFGDLANFIVTAGEIDGVGPKRGTTTLKHYFESLHAANSKNP
;
A
#
# COMPACT_ATOMS: atom_id res chain seq x y z
N MET A 1 -28.10 12.78 -26.84
CA MET A 1 -27.02 12.95 -25.88
C MET A 1 -27.20 11.82 -24.86
N SER A 2 -26.36 10.78 -24.87
CA SER A 2 -26.41 9.75 -23.83
C SER A 2 -26.00 10.41 -22.51
N GLU A 3 -26.86 10.42 -21.52
CA GLU A 3 -26.48 10.75 -20.15
C GLU A 3 -25.29 9.87 -19.80
N HIS A 4 -24.12 10.46 -19.57
CA HIS A 4 -22.98 9.73 -19.06
C HIS A 4 -23.33 9.28 -17.62
N LYS A 5 -23.74 8.03 -17.49
CA LYS A 5 -24.01 7.43 -16.18
C LYS A 5 -22.72 7.51 -15.36
N ILE A 6 -22.76 8.22 -14.24
CA ILE A 6 -21.65 8.32 -13.30
C ILE A 6 -21.31 6.91 -12.82
N LYS A 7 -20.08 6.47 -13.04
CA LYS A 7 -19.59 5.18 -12.54
C LYS A 7 -19.44 5.21 -11.02
N ARG A 8 -19.75 4.09 -10.39
CA ARG A 8 -19.72 3.94 -8.94
C ARG A 8 -18.61 2.99 -8.53
N VAL A 9 -17.75 3.44 -7.62
CA VAL A 9 -16.62 2.66 -7.12
C VAL A 9 -16.77 2.36 -5.63
N LEU A 10 -16.47 1.11 -5.26
CA LEU A 10 -16.27 0.69 -3.89
C LEU A 10 -14.78 0.73 -3.56
N ILE A 11 -14.37 1.43 -2.50
CA ILE A 11 -13.00 1.47 -2.00
C ILE A 11 -12.89 0.57 -0.77
N ALA A 12 -12.27 -0.59 -0.92
CA ALA A 12 -11.88 -1.47 0.18
C ALA A 12 -10.46 -1.13 0.64
N GLY A 13 -10.28 -0.96 1.96
CA GLY A 13 -9.03 -0.46 2.55
C GLY A 13 -8.98 1.06 2.72
N ALA A 14 -10.13 1.75 2.68
CA ALA A 14 -10.26 3.22 2.71
C ALA A 14 -9.67 3.92 3.95
N THR A 15 -9.39 3.21 5.04
CA THR A 15 -8.74 3.78 6.23
C THR A 15 -7.22 3.63 6.22
N GLY A 16 -6.67 2.90 5.25
CA GLY A 16 -5.23 2.69 5.06
C GLY A 16 -4.55 3.85 4.33
N TYR A 17 -3.21 3.79 4.25
CA TYR A 17 -2.41 4.81 3.56
C TYR A 17 -2.88 5.05 2.12
N LEU A 18 -2.85 4.01 1.28
CA LEU A 18 -3.21 4.13 -0.13
C LEU A 18 -4.71 4.33 -0.33
N GLY A 19 -5.56 3.66 0.49
CA GLY A 19 -7.01 3.73 0.34
C GLY A 19 -7.58 5.13 0.51
N LYS A 20 -7.00 5.97 1.37
CA LYS A 20 -7.38 7.38 1.51
C LYS A 20 -7.07 8.20 0.26
N TYR A 21 -5.89 8.02 -0.32
CA TYR A 21 -5.55 8.65 -1.58
C TYR A 21 -6.42 8.13 -2.74
N ALA A 22 -6.71 6.84 -2.76
CA ALA A 22 -7.57 6.25 -3.80
C ALA A 22 -9.00 6.82 -3.75
N ALA A 23 -9.59 6.97 -2.56
CA ALA A 23 -10.92 7.58 -2.42
C ALA A 23 -10.94 9.00 -3.03
N LYS A 24 -9.93 9.83 -2.69
CA LYS A 24 -9.79 11.19 -3.27
C LYS A 24 -9.60 11.14 -4.79
N ALA A 25 -8.68 10.31 -5.29
CA ALA A 25 -8.38 10.24 -6.71
C ALA A 25 -9.58 9.79 -7.56
N PHE A 26 -10.34 8.77 -7.10
CA PHE A 26 -11.57 8.38 -7.78
C PHE A 26 -12.63 9.48 -7.73
N LYS A 27 -12.75 10.19 -6.60
CA LYS A 27 -13.68 11.32 -6.46
C LYS A 27 -13.33 12.47 -7.39
N ASP A 28 -12.06 12.86 -7.45
CA ASP A 28 -11.53 13.91 -8.33
C ASP A 28 -11.75 13.58 -9.82
N ARG A 29 -11.74 12.27 -10.17
CA ARG A 29 -12.05 11.76 -11.50
C ARG A 29 -13.57 11.71 -11.82
N GLY A 30 -14.43 12.11 -10.88
CA GLY A 30 -15.88 12.19 -11.03
C GLY A 30 -16.65 10.89 -10.74
N TYR A 31 -16.06 9.96 -10.04
CA TYR A 31 -16.76 8.76 -9.58
C TYR A 31 -17.67 9.06 -8.38
N TRP A 32 -18.75 8.30 -8.27
CA TRP A 32 -19.48 8.16 -7.03
C TRP A 32 -18.76 7.13 -6.16
N VAL A 33 -18.35 7.53 -4.96
CA VAL A 33 -17.43 6.78 -4.11
C VAL A 33 -18.13 6.22 -2.89
N ARG A 34 -18.22 4.88 -2.78
CA ARG A 34 -18.55 4.17 -1.55
C ARG A 34 -17.26 3.71 -0.89
N VAL A 35 -17.12 3.94 0.41
CA VAL A 35 -15.99 3.44 1.21
C VAL A 35 -16.48 2.34 2.15
N LEU A 36 -15.71 1.23 2.23
CA LEU A 36 -15.93 0.18 3.22
C LEU A 36 -15.02 0.40 4.42
N THR A 37 -15.60 0.42 5.61
CA THR A 37 -14.86 0.60 6.86
C THR A 37 -15.49 -0.13 8.04
N ARG A 38 -14.68 -0.47 9.04
CA ARG A 38 -15.14 -0.95 10.35
C ARG A 38 -15.51 0.21 11.30
N SER A 39 -14.94 1.42 11.06
CA SER A 39 -15.18 2.62 11.88
C SER A 39 -15.26 3.84 10.98
N ARG A 40 -16.35 4.60 11.10
CA ARG A 40 -16.56 5.85 10.35
C ARG A 40 -15.58 6.94 10.75
N GLU A 41 -15.22 7.01 12.02
CA GLU A 41 -14.36 8.05 12.59
C GLU A 41 -12.97 8.01 11.95
N ARG A 42 -12.42 6.80 11.74
CA ARG A 42 -11.08 6.60 11.14
C ARG A 42 -10.94 7.11 9.71
N LEU A 43 -12.04 7.31 9.01
CA LEU A 43 -12.01 7.89 7.66
C LEU A 43 -11.59 9.37 7.74
N PHE A 44 -12.13 10.10 8.70
CA PHE A 44 -11.97 11.54 8.87
C PHE A 44 -10.76 11.94 9.75
N GLU A 45 -10.07 10.97 10.32
CA GLU A 45 -8.79 11.18 10.98
C GLU A 45 -7.64 11.14 9.96
N PRO A 46 -6.53 11.87 10.20
CA PRO A 46 -5.32 11.66 9.41
C PRO A 46 -4.90 10.19 9.40
N GLY A 47 -4.59 9.70 8.21
CA GLY A 47 -4.13 8.33 8.06
C GLY A 47 -2.67 8.13 8.50
N PRO A 48 -2.17 6.89 8.46
CA PRO A 48 -0.76 6.64 8.74
C PRO A 48 0.14 7.35 7.71
N PHE A 49 1.35 7.74 8.14
CA PHE A 49 2.41 8.25 7.26
C PHE A 49 2.00 9.42 6.36
N THR A 50 1.40 10.45 6.95
CA THR A 50 0.92 11.64 6.22
C THR A 50 -0.21 11.40 5.20
N ALA A 51 -0.85 10.24 5.22
CA ALA A 51 -2.08 10.07 4.45
C ALA A 51 -3.13 11.07 4.95
N PRO A 52 -3.84 11.78 4.05
CA PRO A 52 -4.79 12.81 4.45
C PRO A 52 -5.97 12.21 5.21
N ALA A 53 -6.63 13.01 6.04
CA ALA A 53 -8.01 12.74 6.41
C ALA A 53 -8.88 12.80 5.15
N LEU A 54 -9.93 11.99 5.08
CA LEU A 54 -10.97 12.20 4.07
C LEU A 54 -11.92 13.29 4.56
N GLU A 55 -12.46 14.03 3.63
CA GLU A 55 -13.47 15.06 3.87
C GLU A 55 -14.84 14.53 3.40
N ALA A 56 -15.91 15.20 3.78
CA ALA A 56 -17.27 14.77 3.41
C ALA A 56 -17.47 14.74 1.89
N GLU A 57 -16.78 15.62 1.17
CA GLU A 57 -16.82 15.74 -0.28
C GLU A 57 -16.09 14.59 -1.00
N ASP A 58 -15.17 13.91 -0.33
CA ASP A 58 -14.42 12.78 -0.91
C ASP A 58 -15.24 11.48 -0.97
N ILE A 59 -16.41 11.44 -0.31
CA ILE A 59 -17.18 10.23 -0.09
C ILE A 59 -18.66 10.49 -0.37
N ASP A 60 -19.30 9.64 -1.15
CA ASP A 60 -20.76 9.69 -1.37
C ASP A 60 -21.53 8.74 -0.44
N ASP A 61 -20.90 7.61 -0.05
CA ASP A 61 -21.51 6.62 0.83
C ASP A 61 -20.49 5.90 1.71
N ILE A 62 -20.89 5.61 2.95
CA ILE A 62 -20.06 4.89 3.91
C ILE A 62 -20.77 3.60 4.30
N PHE A 63 -20.23 2.49 3.83
CA PHE A 63 -20.67 1.16 4.23
C PHE A 63 -19.89 0.69 5.46
N VAL A 64 -20.58 0.43 6.57
CA VAL A 64 -19.97 -0.11 7.78
C VAL A 64 -20.08 -1.62 7.77
N GLY A 65 -18.95 -2.30 7.70
CA GLY A 65 -18.87 -3.76 7.65
C GLY A 65 -17.43 -4.23 7.80
N GLU A 66 -17.25 -5.53 7.98
CA GLU A 66 -15.95 -6.15 8.17
C GLU A 66 -15.70 -7.25 7.11
N ILE A 67 -14.67 -7.08 6.30
CA ILE A 67 -14.39 -7.98 5.17
C ILE A 67 -14.12 -9.43 5.63
N SER A 68 -13.55 -9.60 6.82
CA SER A 68 -13.34 -10.93 7.41
C SER A 68 -14.65 -11.60 7.88
N GLN A 69 -15.77 -10.88 7.89
CA GLN A 69 -17.09 -11.33 8.32
C GLN A 69 -18.13 -11.10 7.21
N PRO A 70 -18.21 -12.00 6.20
CA PRO A 70 -19.05 -11.80 5.01
C PRO A 70 -20.52 -11.47 5.29
N ASP A 71 -21.08 -11.97 6.40
CA ASP A 71 -22.45 -11.71 6.78
C ASP A 71 -22.73 -10.21 7.05
N THR A 72 -21.69 -9.43 7.37
CA THR A 72 -21.80 -7.97 7.57
C THR A 72 -21.81 -7.18 6.27
N LEU A 73 -21.60 -7.85 5.12
CA LEU A 73 -21.40 -7.22 3.81
C LEU A 73 -22.63 -7.30 2.89
N THR A 74 -23.78 -7.71 3.42
CA THR A 74 -25.04 -7.76 2.63
C THR A 74 -25.36 -6.37 2.07
N GLY A 75 -25.56 -6.28 0.74
CA GLY A 75 -25.82 -5.02 0.04
C GLY A 75 -24.58 -4.16 -0.27
N LEU A 76 -23.38 -4.60 0.10
CA LEU A 76 -22.13 -3.86 -0.18
C LEU A 76 -21.96 -3.55 -1.67
N MET A 77 -22.31 -4.49 -2.55
CA MET A 77 -22.14 -4.37 -4.01
C MET A 77 -23.31 -3.70 -4.72
N ASP A 78 -24.37 -3.28 -4.01
CA ASP A 78 -25.57 -2.72 -4.63
C ASP A 78 -25.26 -1.42 -5.38
N GLY A 79 -25.45 -1.47 -6.69
CA GLY A 79 -25.23 -0.35 -7.60
C GLY A 79 -23.75 0.02 -7.83
N ILE A 80 -22.79 -0.81 -7.42
CA ILE A 80 -21.37 -0.61 -7.66
C ILE A 80 -21.00 -1.12 -9.06
N ASP A 81 -20.18 -0.37 -9.77
CA ASP A 81 -19.64 -0.73 -11.09
C ASP A 81 -18.20 -1.27 -10.96
N ILE A 82 -17.39 -0.68 -10.08
CA ILE A 82 -15.96 -1.00 -9.90
C ILE A 82 -15.67 -1.29 -8.43
N VAL A 83 -14.93 -2.34 -8.15
CA VAL A 83 -14.36 -2.61 -6.82
C VAL A 83 -12.86 -2.35 -6.88
N TYR A 84 -12.38 -1.46 -6.01
CA TYR A 84 -10.97 -1.22 -5.78
C TYR A 84 -10.57 -1.82 -4.42
N SER A 85 -9.51 -2.61 -4.39
CA SER A 85 -8.96 -3.18 -3.16
C SER A 85 -7.48 -2.88 -2.98
N SER A 86 -7.16 -2.19 -1.90
CA SER A 86 -5.83 -2.10 -1.30
C SER A 86 -5.83 -2.70 0.12
N VAL A 87 -6.63 -3.76 0.31
CA VAL A 87 -6.73 -4.48 1.57
C VAL A 87 -5.48 -5.33 1.75
N GLY A 88 -4.73 -5.06 2.80
CA GLY A 88 -3.52 -5.76 3.19
C GLY A 88 -2.99 -5.21 4.52
N ILE A 89 -2.09 -5.96 5.14
CA ILE A 89 -1.46 -5.58 6.40
C ILE A 89 -0.23 -4.73 6.12
N SER A 90 -0.27 -3.45 6.47
CA SER A 90 0.93 -2.61 6.52
C SER A 90 1.57 -2.58 7.91
N ARG A 91 0.80 -2.83 8.96
CA ARG A 91 1.27 -2.94 10.35
C ARG A 91 0.34 -3.88 11.13
N GLN A 92 0.88 -5.00 11.57
CA GLN A 92 0.14 -5.96 12.39
C GLN A 92 -0.11 -5.40 13.78
N ARG A 93 -1.34 -4.98 14.06
CA ARG A 93 -1.78 -4.58 15.40
C ARG A 93 -2.83 -5.50 15.99
N ASP A 94 -3.54 -6.23 15.13
CA ASP A 94 -4.76 -6.98 15.49
C ASP A 94 -4.49 -8.49 15.65
N GLY A 95 -3.23 -8.94 15.60
CA GLY A 95 -2.89 -10.36 15.66
C GLY A 95 -3.28 -11.19 14.44
N LEU A 96 -3.78 -10.56 13.38
CA LEU A 96 -4.18 -11.23 12.13
C LEU A 96 -2.96 -11.53 11.26
N THR A 97 -3.04 -12.59 10.47
CA THR A 97 -2.00 -13.04 9.55
C THR A 97 -2.19 -12.46 8.14
N PHE A 98 -1.14 -12.47 7.31
CA PHE A 98 -1.24 -12.15 5.88
C PHE A 98 -2.26 -13.05 5.17
N GLU A 99 -2.34 -14.33 5.53
CA GLU A 99 -3.35 -15.23 4.99
C GLU A 99 -4.78 -14.75 5.27
N GLN A 100 -5.04 -14.26 6.49
CA GLN A 100 -6.38 -13.81 6.89
C GLN A 100 -6.77 -12.48 6.26
N VAL A 101 -5.83 -11.53 6.15
CA VAL A 101 -6.14 -10.18 5.68
C VAL A 101 -5.82 -10.01 4.21
N ASP A 102 -4.58 -10.31 3.79
CA ASP A 102 -4.14 -10.03 2.43
C ASP A 102 -4.75 -11.02 1.43
N TYR A 103 -4.98 -12.27 1.84
CA TYR A 103 -5.65 -13.25 0.98
C TYR A 103 -7.15 -13.38 1.26
N GLN A 104 -7.56 -13.85 2.45
CA GLN A 104 -8.95 -14.23 2.70
C GLN A 104 -9.92 -13.05 2.56
N CYS A 105 -9.56 -11.86 3.04
CA CYS A 105 -10.43 -10.69 2.86
C CYS A 105 -10.62 -10.33 1.38
N ASN A 106 -9.55 -10.37 0.57
CA ASN A 106 -9.68 -10.12 -0.87
C ASN A 106 -10.47 -11.24 -1.57
N ARG A 107 -10.34 -12.49 -1.14
CA ARG A 107 -11.15 -13.60 -1.63
C ARG A 107 -12.64 -13.38 -1.36
N ASN A 108 -12.99 -12.95 -0.15
CA ASN A 108 -14.38 -12.63 0.21
C ASN A 108 -14.96 -11.51 -0.68
N LEU A 109 -14.16 -10.47 -0.99
CA LEU A 109 -14.59 -9.42 -1.93
C LEU A 109 -14.80 -9.97 -3.35
N MET A 110 -13.92 -10.85 -3.82
CA MET A 110 -14.05 -11.48 -5.14
C MET A 110 -15.32 -12.34 -5.24
N ASP A 111 -15.62 -13.12 -4.20
CA ASP A 111 -16.83 -13.96 -4.14
C ASP A 111 -18.11 -13.10 -4.21
N LEU A 112 -18.14 -11.95 -3.53
CA LEU A 112 -19.23 -10.99 -3.64
C LEU A 112 -19.34 -10.39 -5.04
N CYS A 113 -18.20 -10.10 -5.69
CA CYS A 113 -18.18 -9.57 -7.06
C CYS A 113 -18.72 -10.59 -8.07
N GLN A 114 -18.40 -11.89 -7.92
CA GLN A 114 -18.88 -12.94 -8.82
C GLN A 114 -20.40 -13.12 -8.79
N SER A 115 -21.02 -12.82 -7.64
CA SER A 115 -22.49 -12.86 -7.48
C SER A 115 -23.18 -11.52 -7.82
N SER A 116 -22.43 -10.53 -8.31
CA SER A 116 -22.89 -9.17 -8.56
C SER A 116 -22.52 -8.70 -9.97
N ASN A 117 -23.16 -7.62 -10.46
CA ASN A 117 -22.87 -7.05 -11.80
C ASN A 117 -21.67 -6.09 -11.77
N ILE A 118 -20.56 -6.50 -11.17
CA ILE A 118 -19.34 -5.68 -11.12
C ILE A 118 -18.65 -5.69 -12.47
N SER A 119 -18.40 -4.52 -13.04
CA SER A 119 -17.77 -4.38 -14.35
C SER A 119 -16.25 -4.54 -14.30
N ARG A 120 -15.62 -4.25 -13.13
CA ARG A 120 -14.17 -4.33 -12.96
C ARG A 120 -13.75 -4.50 -11.49
N PHE A 121 -12.72 -5.31 -11.25
CA PHE A 121 -12.04 -5.46 -9.98
C PHE A 121 -10.60 -4.97 -10.10
N VAL A 122 -10.21 -3.95 -9.34
CA VAL A 122 -8.85 -3.40 -9.31
C VAL A 122 -8.17 -3.84 -8.01
N TYR A 123 -7.06 -4.54 -8.13
CA TYR A 123 -6.30 -5.07 -7.00
C TYR A 123 -4.89 -4.48 -6.94
N VAL A 124 -4.46 -4.06 -5.77
CA VAL A 124 -3.09 -3.61 -5.53
C VAL A 124 -2.28 -4.77 -4.95
N SER A 125 -1.36 -5.29 -5.74
CA SER A 125 -0.40 -6.34 -5.37
C SER A 125 0.98 -5.72 -5.07
N MET A 126 2.06 -6.40 -5.43
CA MET A 126 3.44 -5.92 -5.29
C MET A 126 4.27 -6.29 -6.51
N GLN A 127 5.26 -5.44 -6.83
CA GLN A 127 6.23 -5.71 -7.87
C GLN A 127 7.30 -6.70 -7.39
N GLY A 128 7.87 -7.48 -8.31
CA GLY A 128 9.00 -8.38 -8.03
C GLY A 128 8.65 -9.58 -7.14
N ALA A 129 7.37 -9.93 -7.03
CA ALA A 129 6.88 -11.05 -6.22
C ALA A 129 7.63 -12.36 -6.52
N ASP A 130 7.95 -12.62 -7.80
CA ASP A 130 8.66 -13.83 -8.23
C ASP A 130 10.03 -14.01 -7.56
N ASN A 131 10.68 -12.92 -7.15
CA ASN A 131 11.98 -12.94 -6.50
C ASN A 131 11.91 -13.23 -4.99
N ILE A 132 10.72 -13.17 -4.39
CA ILE A 132 10.50 -13.27 -2.95
C ILE A 132 9.29 -14.16 -2.59
N MET A 133 9.05 -15.19 -3.41
CA MET A 133 7.93 -16.13 -3.23
C MET A 133 7.96 -16.91 -1.92
N ASP A 134 9.10 -16.98 -1.24
CA ASP A 134 9.23 -17.65 0.06
C ASP A 134 8.60 -16.87 1.22
N LEU A 135 8.19 -15.62 0.98
CA LEU A 135 7.60 -14.76 2.01
C LEU A 135 6.08 -14.94 2.09
N ALA A 136 5.55 -15.04 3.31
CA ALA A 136 4.13 -15.24 3.56
C ALA A 136 3.25 -14.13 2.96
N ILE A 137 3.70 -12.87 3.02
CA ILE A 137 3.00 -11.74 2.40
C ILE A 137 2.92 -11.90 0.89
N THR A 138 4.02 -12.28 0.24
CA THR A 138 4.06 -12.46 -1.22
C THR A 138 3.16 -13.61 -1.66
N GLN A 139 3.19 -14.73 -0.92
CA GLN A 139 2.31 -15.86 -1.19
C GLN A 139 0.83 -15.47 -1.10
N ALA A 140 0.45 -14.70 -0.08
CA ALA A 140 -0.92 -14.21 0.07
C ALA A 140 -1.34 -13.34 -1.12
N HIS A 141 -0.51 -12.37 -1.53
CA HIS A 141 -0.77 -11.50 -2.68
C HIS A 141 -0.86 -12.29 -4.00
N GLU A 142 0.08 -13.19 -4.28
CA GLU A 142 0.08 -13.94 -5.54
C GLU A 142 -1.03 -15.00 -5.61
N ARG A 143 -1.52 -15.48 -4.48
CA ARG A 143 -2.75 -16.29 -4.46
C ARG A 143 -3.97 -15.48 -4.89
N VAL A 144 -4.12 -14.22 -4.42
CA VAL A 144 -5.20 -13.34 -4.90
C VAL A 144 -5.07 -13.12 -6.41
N VAL A 145 -3.86 -12.85 -6.91
CA VAL A 145 -3.61 -12.71 -8.35
C VAL A 145 -3.98 -13.96 -9.13
N SER A 146 -3.58 -15.14 -8.62
CA SER A 146 -3.93 -16.44 -9.24
C SER A 146 -5.44 -16.65 -9.28
N ASP A 147 -6.14 -16.37 -8.19
CA ASP A 147 -7.58 -16.49 -8.10
C ASP A 147 -8.30 -15.50 -9.03
N LEU A 148 -7.82 -14.25 -9.13
CA LEU A 148 -8.35 -13.26 -10.07
C LEU A 148 -8.25 -13.75 -11.51
N ARG A 149 -7.10 -14.32 -11.91
CA ARG A 149 -6.89 -14.88 -13.26
C ARG A 149 -7.84 -16.03 -13.58
N GLN A 150 -8.31 -16.75 -12.57
CA GLN A 150 -9.22 -17.89 -12.71
C GLN A 150 -10.69 -17.52 -12.46
N SER A 151 -10.98 -16.34 -11.92
CA SER A 151 -12.31 -15.96 -11.42
C SER A 151 -13.35 -15.68 -12.52
N GLY A 152 -12.91 -15.37 -13.74
CA GLY A 152 -13.77 -14.83 -14.81
C GLY A 152 -14.14 -13.35 -14.64
N LEU A 153 -13.69 -12.68 -13.55
CA LEU A 153 -13.88 -11.25 -13.36
C LEU A 153 -13.02 -10.45 -14.36
N ASN A 154 -13.52 -9.29 -14.79
CA ASN A 154 -12.69 -8.32 -15.50
C ASN A 154 -11.80 -7.58 -14.47
N TYR A 155 -10.58 -8.04 -14.29
CA TYR A 155 -9.68 -7.54 -13.27
C TYR A 155 -8.59 -6.63 -13.84
N ARG A 156 -8.00 -5.85 -12.94
CA ARG A 156 -6.77 -5.08 -13.12
C ARG A 156 -5.87 -5.27 -11.91
N ILE A 157 -4.57 -5.34 -12.12
CA ILE A 157 -3.57 -5.51 -11.07
C ILE A 157 -2.59 -4.34 -11.16
N VAL A 158 -2.39 -3.65 -10.04
CA VAL A 158 -1.36 -2.62 -9.90
C VAL A 158 -0.25 -3.14 -8.99
N ARG A 159 1.00 -3.07 -9.45
CA ARG A 159 2.18 -3.59 -8.75
C ARG A 159 3.17 -2.47 -8.43
N PRO A 160 3.02 -1.80 -7.27
CA PRO A 160 4.00 -0.80 -6.83
C PRO A 160 5.33 -1.44 -6.41
N CYS A 161 6.44 -0.69 -6.62
CA CYS A 161 7.79 -1.10 -6.18
C CYS A 161 8.05 -0.80 -4.69
N GLY A 162 7.09 -0.29 -3.97
CA GLY A 162 7.18 0.13 -2.57
C GLY A 162 6.55 1.51 -2.37
N TYR A 163 6.36 1.89 -1.13
CA TYR A 163 5.62 3.09 -0.77
C TYR A 163 6.52 4.10 -0.07
N PHE A 164 6.27 5.39 -0.27
CA PHE A 164 6.93 6.43 0.52
C PHE A 164 6.62 6.32 2.02
N SER A 165 5.46 5.77 2.39
CA SER A 165 5.14 5.48 3.79
C SER A 165 6.20 4.61 4.49
N ASP A 166 6.79 3.67 3.76
CA ASP A 166 7.83 2.79 4.31
C ASP A 166 9.15 3.53 4.49
N MET A 167 9.40 4.55 3.65
CA MET A 167 10.57 5.41 3.74
C MET A 167 10.51 6.38 4.92
N GLY A 168 9.32 6.65 5.47
CA GLY A 168 9.15 7.50 6.65
C GLY A 168 9.99 7.03 7.85
N VAL A 169 10.23 5.73 7.98
CA VAL A 169 11.10 5.17 9.03
C VAL A 169 12.55 5.66 8.90
N LEU A 170 13.06 5.83 7.67
CA LEU A 170 14.41 6.39 7.45
C LEU A 170 14.49 7.84 7.95
N TYR A 171 13.45 8.62 7.65
CA TYR A 171 13.37 10.00 8.13
C TYR A 171 13.27 10.06 9.65
N ASP A 172 12.43 9.25 10.29
CA ASP A 172 12.30 9.20 11.75
C ASP A 172 13.62 8.85 12.45
N MET A 173 14.37 7.91 11.89
CA MET A 173 15.70 7.55 12.38
C MET A 173 16.70 8.69 12.21
N ALA A 174 16.73 9.34 11.05
CA ALA A 174 17.61 10.47 10.77
C ALA A 174 17.31 11.68 11.68
N ALA A 175 16.03 11.99 11.90
CA ALA A 175 15.61 13.06 12.82
C ALA A 175 16.07 12.82 14.25
N LYS A 176 16.16 11.54 14.69
CA LYS A 176 16.74 11.12 15.98
C LYS A 176 18.28 11.08 15.96
N GLY A 177 18.92 11.41 14.82
CA GLY A 177 20.37 11.52 14.66
C GLY A 177 21.12 10.20 14.45
N ARG A 178 20.44 9.08 14.18
CA ARG A 178 21.06 7.78 13.88
C ARG A 178 20.13 6.94 12.99
N SER A 179 20.67 6.35 11.94
CA SER A 179 19.97 5.38 11.11
C SER A 179 20.69 4.03 11.08
N PHE A 180 19.92 2.97 10.78
CA PHE A 180 20.43 1.61 10.63
C PHE A 180 20.05 1.10 9.24
N LEU A 181 21.00 0.51 8.53
CA LEU A 181 20.76 -0.19 7.29
C LEU A 181 21.18 -1.66 7.44
N VAL A 182 20.37 -2.54 6.88
CA VAL A 182 20.71 -3.96 6.77
C VAL A 182 21.51 -4.15 5.50
N GLY A 183 22.72 -4.66 5.61
CA GLY A 183 23.64 -4.74 4.49
C GLY A 183 24.19 -3.37 4.05
N PRO A 184 24.94 -3.31 2.95
CA PRO A 184 25.62 -2.10 2.48
C PRO A 184 24.66 -1.02 1.95
N GLY A 185 23.40 -1.38 1.67
CA GLY A 185 22.38 -0.46 1.16
C GLY A 185 22.58 -0.03 -0.30
N HIS A 186 23.21 -0.87 -1.13
CA HIS A 186 23.50 -0.55 -2.54
C HIS A 186 22.37 -0.91 -3.50
N ASN A 187 21.39 -1.70 -3.06
CA ASN A 187 20.24 -2.07 -3.86
C ASN A 187 19.40 -0.85 -4.23
N LYS A 188 18.99 -0.80 -5.49
CA LYS A 188 18.23 0.31 -6.06
C LYS A 188 16.75 0.12 -5.83
N MET A 189 16.07 1.22 -5.61
CA MET A 189 14.62 1.28 -5.45
C MET A 189 14.09 2.59 -6.01
N ASN A 190 12.81 2.59 -6.38
CA ASN A 190 12.06 3.82 -6.66
C ASN A 190 10.64 3.72 -6.09
N PRO A 191 10.48 3.75 -4.76
CA PRO A 191 9.17 3.76 -4.13
C PRO A 191 8.32 4.92 -4.65
N ILE A 192 6.99 4.79 -4.57
CA ILE A 192 6.04 5.76 -5.11
C ILE A 192 5.22 6.41 -3.99
N HIS A 193 4.87 7.69 -4.15
CA HIS A 193 3.97 8.40 -3.24
C HIS A 193 2.54 7.89 -3.38
N GLY A 194 1.80 7.77 -2.26
CA GLY A 194 0.44 7.24 -2.26
C GLY A 194 -0.53 7.98 -3.16
N ARG A 195 -0.40 9.31 -3.29
CA ARG A 195 -1.23 10.11 -4.22
C ARG A 195 -0.95 9.73 -5.68
N ASP A 196 0.32 9.66 -6.06
CA ASP A 196 0.69 9.34 -7.43
C ASP A 196 0.29 7.90 -7.79
N LEU A 197 0.43 6.96 -6.84
CA LEU A 197 -0.02 5.59 -7.03
C LEU A 197 -1.55 5.48 -7.12
N ALA A 198 -2.29 6.30 -6.39
CA ALA A 198 -3.75 6.35 -6.50
C ALA A 198 -4.20 6.79 -7.89
N GLU A 199 -3.53 7.78 -8.50
CA GLU A 199 -3.79 8.16 -9.90
C GLU A 199 -3.50 6.99 -10.87
N VAL A 200 -2.38 6.28 -10.68
CA VAL A 200 -2.10 5.06 -11.46
C VAL A 200 -3.21 4.03 -11.30
N CYS A 201 -3.76 3.86 -10.10
CA CYS A 201 -4.86 2.92 -9.86
C CYS A 201 -6.13 3.35 -10.60
N VAL A 202 -6.46 4.66 -10.64
CA VAL A 202 -7.61 5.17 -11.39
C VAL A 202 -7.39 5.00 -12.90
N ASP A 203 -6.22 5.37 -13.42
CA ASP A 203 -5.88 5.19 -14.84
C ASP A 203 -5.97 3.71 -15.24
N THR A 204 -5.49 2.81 -14.38
CA THR A 204 -5.58 1.36 -14.61
C THR A 204 -7.04 0.86 -14.54
N ALA A 205 -7.86 1.45 -13.65
CA ALA A 205 -9.30 1.15 -13.59
C ALA A 205 -10.04 1.57 -14.86
N GLU A 206 -9.61 2.62 -15.54
CA GLU A 206 -10.19 3.14 -16.78
C GLU A 206 -9.61 2.48 -18.04
N GLY A 207 -8.33 2.09 -17.97
CA GLY A 207 -7.54 1.59 -19.09
C GLY A 207 -7.76 0.11 -19.43
N ASP A 208 -7.01 -0.35 -20.42
CA ASP A 208 -7.07 -1.71 -20.94
C ASP A 208 -5.91 -2.60 -20.46
N GLU A 209 -4.84 -2.02 -19.92
CA GLU A 209 -3.71 -2.79 -19.37
C GLU A 209 -4.18 -3.62 -18.16
N VAL A 210 -3.95 -4.93 -18.23
CA VAL A 210 -4.41 -5.86 -17.18
C VAL A 210 -3.52 -5.81 -15.94
N GLU A 211 -2.22 -5.68 -16.12
CA GLU A 211 -1.23 -5.55 -15.04
C GLU A 211 -0.34 -4.35 -15.30
N VAL A 212 -0.19 -3.48 -14.30
CA VAL A 212 0.59 -2.25 -14.37
C VAL A 212 1.58 -2.19 -13.22
N GLU A 213 2.86 -2.06 -13.53
CA GLU A 213 3.89 -1.76 -12.55
C GLU A 213 4.04 -0.25 -12.34
N ALA A 214 4.34 0.17 -11.11
CA ALA A 214 4.45 1.58 -10.78
C ALA A 214 5.56 1.86 -9.78
N GLY A 215 6.48 2.74 -10.19
CA GLY A 215 7.54 3.31 -9.36
C GLY A 215 7.52 4.83 -9.35
N GLY A 216 8.15 5.40 -8.34
CA GLY A 216 8.33 6.86 -8.22
C GLY A 216 9.32 7.42 -9.24
N PRO A 217 9.48 8.75 -9.26
CA PRO A 217 10.32 9.43 -10.25
C PRO A 217 11.82 9.20 -10.02
N ASP A 218 12.23 8.97 -8.77
CA ASP A 218 13.62 8.91 -8.35
C ASP A 218 14.07 7.48 -8.13
N ILE A 219 15.07 7.04 -8.91
CA ILE A 219 15.76 5.77 -8.67
C ILE A 219 16.98 6.08 -7.81
N MET A 220 17.06 5.47 -6.63
CA MET A 220 18.16 5.65 -5.69
C MET A 220 18.46 4.35 -4.94
N THR A 221 19.61 4.29 -4.32
CA THR A 221 19.96 3.21 -3.40
C THR A 221 19.35 3.46 -2.03
N GLN A 222 19.20 2.40 -1.23
CA GLN A 222 18.72 2.54 0.16
C GLN A 222 19.63 3.47 0.99
N ARG A 223 20.95 3.45 0.71
CA ARG A 223 21.91 4.34 1.35
C ARG A 223 21.67 5.79 0.97
N GLU A 224 21.50 6.11 -0.32
CA GLU A 224 21.20 7.46 -0.78
C GLU A 224 19.88 7.98 -0.18
N ALA A 225 18.86 7.13 -0.06
CA ALA A 225 17.61 7.50 0.61
C ALA A 225 17.80 7.81 2.10
N ALA A 226 18.65 7.03 2.80
CA ALA A 226 18.97 7.31 4.20
C ALA A 226 19.79 8.61 4.36
N GLU A 227 20.75 8.87 3.46
CA GLU A 227 21.55 10.10 3.44
C GLU A 227 20.67 11.33 3.17
N LEU A 228 19.74 11.22 2.21
CA LEU A 228 18.73 12.24 1.91
C LEU A 228 17.87 12.55 3.15
N ALA A 229 17.48 11.53 3.92
CA ALA A 229 16.72 11.72 5.16
C ALA A 229 17.52 12.56 6.20
N PHE A 230 18.83 12.34 6.33
CA PHE A 230 19.71 13.17 7.19
C PHE A 230 19.83 14.59 6.67
N GLU A 231 19.99 14.78 5.35
CA GLU A 231 20.04 16.11 4.71
C GLU A 231 18.79 16.91 5.07
N VAL A 232 17.59 16.35 4.85
CA VAL A 232 16.31 17.03 5.14
C VAL A 232 16.13 17.26 6.65
N ALA A 233 16.54 16.32 7.50
CA ALA A 233 16.46 16.48 8.95
C ALA A 233 17.47 17.50 9.51
N GLY A 234 18.41 18.01 8.70
CA GLY A 234 19.46 18.93 9.14
C GLY A 234 20.42 18.30 10.16
N LYS A 235 20.68 16.99 10.06
CA LYS A 235 21.51 16.22 10.99
C LYS A 235 22.77 15.68 10.31
N PRO A 236 23.90 15.54 11.03
CA PRO A 236 25.05 14.87 10.49
C PRO A 236 24.77 13.40 10.22
N ILE A 237 25.25 12.89 9.07
CA ILE A 237 25.02 11.51 8.63
C ILE A 237 25.68 10.54 9.61
N LYS A 238 24.86 9.68 10.23
CA LYS A 238 25.28 8.60 11.14
C LYS A 238 24.51 7.33 10.82
N ILE A 239 25.01 6.59 9.84
CA ILE A 239 24.43 5.32 9.38
C ILE A 239 25.26 4.16 9.93
N THR A 240 24.60 3.29 10.69
CA THR A 240 25.21 2.04 11.18
C THR A 240 24.75 0.88 10.28
N VAL A 241 25.70 0.19 9.68
CA VAL A 241 25.40 -0.98 8.85
C VAL A 241 25.32 -2.22 9.72
N ILE A 242 24.20 -2.91 9.66
CA ILE A 242 24.01 -4.23 10.30
C ILE A 242 24.43 -5.29 9.27
N PRO A 243 25.43 -6.12 9.56
CA PRO A 243 25.81 -7.20 8.66
C PRO A 243 24.64 -8.14 8.37
N MET A 244 24.49 -8.57 7.13
CA MET A 244 23.37 -9.41 6.68
C MET A 244 23.23 -10.71 7.48
N TRP A 245 24.36 -11.37 7.81
CA TRP A 245 24.33 -12.59 8.62
C TRP A 245 23.73 -12.36 10.01
N LEU A 246 23.98 -11.19 10.62
CA LEU A 246 23.43 -10.82 11.92
C LEU A 246 21.92 -10.54 11.81
N ALA A 247 21.50 -9.78 10.78
CA ALA A 247 20.09 -9.50 10.51
C ALA A 247 19.30 -10.80 10.32
N ARG A 248 19.79 -11.73 9.50
CA ARG A 248 19.17 -13.03 9.28
C ARG A 248 19.11 -13.89 10.55
N GLY A 249 20.15 -13.80 11.39
CA GLY A 249 20.17 -14.46 12.71
C GLY A 249 19.07 -13.91 13.64
N LEU A 250 18.90 -12.58 13.68
CA LEU A 250 17.84 -11.91 14.46
C LEU A 250 16.44 -12.26 13.94
N VAL A 251 16.23 -12.29 12.63
CA VAL A 251 14.95 -12.72 12.03
C VAL A 251 14.55 -14.11 12.50
N LYS A 252 15.48 -15.07 12.53
CA LYS A 252 15.21 -16.43 13.02
C LYS A 252 14.79 -16.43 14.49
N ILE A 253 15.47 -15.66 15.33
CA ILE A 253 15.14 -15.56 16.77
C ILE A 253 13.76 -14.92 16.95
N ILE A 254 13.46 -13.82 16.23
CA ILE A 254 12.16 -13.15 16.28
C ILE A 254 11.06 -14.12 15.81
N GLY A 255 11.29 -14.88 14.74
CA GLY A 255 10.34 -15.88 14.22
C GLY A 255 10.03 -17.02 15.21
N LEU A 256 11.00 -17.40 16.06
CA LEU A 256 10.77 -18.38 17.13
C LEU A 256 9.87 -17.82 18.26
N LEU A 257 9.91 -16.51 18.48
CA LEU A 257 9.11 -15.84 19.52
C LEU A 257 7.73 -15.43 19.01
N SER A 258 7.65 -15.04 17.73
CA SER A 258 6.40 -14.64 17.07
C SER A 258 6.54 -14.81 15.56
N THR A 259 5.73 -15.67 14.98
CA THR A 259 5.69 -15.90 13.53
C THR A 259 5.39 -14.59 12.77
N GLN A 260 4.44 -13.82 13.26
CA GLN A 260 4.02 -12.56 12.61
C GLN A 260 5.15 -11.53 12.53
N PHE A 261 5.85 -11.28 13.65
CA PHE A 261 7.00 -10.36 13.64
C PHE A 261 8.19 -10.94 12.89
N GLY A 262 8.35 -12.26 12.88
CA GLY A 262 9.35 -12.97 12.09
C GLY A 262 9.13 -12.79 10.59
N ASP A 263 7.89 -12.94 10.12
CA ASP A 263 7.53 -12.78 8.71
C ASP A 263 7.73 -11.33 8.24
N LEU A 264 7.34 -10.35 9.05
CA LEU A 264 7.58 -8.94 8.74
C LEU A 264 9.07 -8.60 8.71
N ALA A 265 9.84 -9.07 9.70
CA ALA A 265 11.29 -8.84 9.74
C ALA A 265 11.99 -9.53 8.56
N ASN A 266 11.54 -10.74 8.20
CA ASN A 266 12.07 -11.46 7.03
C ASN A 266 11.78 -10.71 5.73
N PHE A 267 10.57 -10.17 5.58
CA PHE A 267 10.22 -9.32 4.43
C PHE A 267 11.15 -8.10 4.33
N ILE A 268 11.35 -7.35 5.43
CA ILE A 268 12.21 -6.15 5.44
C ILE A 268 13.66 -6.51 5.06
N VAL A 269 14.19 -7.60 5.63
CA VAL A 269 15.58 -8.03 5.34
C VAL A 269 15.72 -8.49 3.89
N THR A 270 14.77 -9.30 3.40
CA THR A 270 14.81 -9.86 2.03
C THR A 270 14.58 -8.77 0.98
N ALA A 271 13.62 -7.86 1.20
CA ALA A 271 13.40 -6.71 0.32
C ALA A 271 14.64 -5.77 0.26
N GLY A 272 15.44 -5.74 1.34
CA GLY A 272 16.70 -5.02 1.38
C GLY A 272 17.82 -5.63 0.54
N GLU A 273 17.68 -6.88 0.09
CA GLU A 273 18.73 -7.61 -0.68
C GLU A 273 18.52 -7.56 -2.19
N ILE A 274 17.35 -7.13 -2.66
CA ILE A 274 16.99 -7.11 -4.08
C ILE A 274 16.76 -5.69 -4.58
N ASP A 275 16.93 -5.49 -5.87
CA ASP A 275 16.53 -4.24 -6.53
C ASP A 275 15.00 -4.22 -6.70
N GLY A 276 14.37 -3.12 -6.28
CA GLY A 276 12.95 -2.86 -6.43
C GLY A 276 12.72 -1.64 -7.32
N VAL A 277 13.01 -1.78 -8.62
CA VAL A 277 12.89 -0.68 -9.59
C VAL A 277 11.82 -1.02 -10.62
N GLY A 278 10.84 -0.15 -10.75
CA GLY A 278 9.78 -0.24 -11.75
C GLY A 278 9.66 0.99 -12.64
N PRO A 279 8.72 0.96 -13.60
CA PRO A 279 8.46 2.09 -14.47
C PRO A 279 8.11 3.35 -13.69
N LYS A 280 8.71 4.47 -14.04
CA LYS A 280 8.44 5.78 -13.43
C LYS A 280 7.04 6.24 -13.81
N ARG A 281 6.15 6.30 -12.83
CA ARG A 281 4.75 6.73 -13.01
C ARG A 281 4.40 7.95 -12.14
N GLY A 282 5.12 8.17 -11.03
CA GLY A 282 4.87 9.28 -10.13
C GLY A 282 5.67 10.54 -10.48
N THR A 283 5.28 11.65 -9.88
CA THR A 283 5.94 12.97 -9.98
C THR A 283 6.47 13.48 -8.66
N THR A 284 5.92 13.00 -7.54
CA THR A 284 6.35 13.39 -6.18
C THR A 284 7.69 12.75 -5.86
N THR A 285 8.69 13.57 -5.53
CA THR A 285 10.03 13.09 -5.14
C THR A 285 10.08 12.65 -3.68
N LEU A 286 11.00 11.73 -3.37
CA LEU A 286 11.22 11.30 -1.99
C LEU A 286 11.71 12.47 -1.10
N LYS A 287 12.48 13.39 -1.67
CA LYS A 287 12.91 14.62 -0.98
C LYS A 287 11.70 15.44 -0.51
N HIS A 288 10.76 15.71 -1.40
CA HIS A 288 9.55 16.48 -1.07
C HIS A 288 8.72 15.79 0.02
N TYR A 289 8.63 14.46 -0.02
CA TYR A 289 7.96 13.70 1.04
C TYR A 289 8.66 13.86 2.40
N PHE A 290 9.99 13.74 2.46
CA PHE A 290 10.74 13.96 3.71
C PHE A 290 10.62 15.41 4.21
N GLU A 291 10.60 16.39 3.31
CA GLU A 291 10.36 17.80 3.66
C GLU A 291 8.97 18.00 4.30
N SER A 292 7.95 17.28 3.79
CA SER A 292 6.61 17.31 4.39
C SER A 292 6.57 16.71 5.79
N LEU A 293 7.30 15.60 6.02
CA LEU A 293 7.47 15.01 7.35
C LEU A 293 8.21 15.95 8.30
N HIS A 294 9.27 16.62 7.82
CA HIS A 294 10.03 17.59 8.60
C HIS A 294 9.15 18.75 9.06
N ALA A 295 8.34 19.30 8.14
CA ALA A 295 7.42 20.38 8.44
C ALA A 295 6.33 19.97 9.45
N ALA A 296 5.81 18.74 9.35
CA ALA A 296 4.82 18.20 10.28
C ALA A 296 5.40 18.01 11.69
N ASN A 297 6.61 17.45 11.81
CA ASN A 297 7.28 17.23 13.08
C ASN A 297 7.72 18.56 13.76
N SER A 298 8.01 19.60 12.98
CA SER A 298 8.38 20.92 13.52
C SER A 298 7.20 21.68 14.12
N LYS A 299 5.96 21.29 13.78
CA LYS A 299 4.72 21.88 14.33
C LYS A 299 4.23 21.17 15.61
N ASN A 300 4.74 19.97 15.90
CA ASN A 300 4.43 19.19 17.10
C ASN A 300 5.73 18.72 17.77
N PRO A 301 6.47 19.64 18.48
CA PRO A 301 7.74 19.32 19.11
C PRO A 301 7.61 18.39 20.34
#